data_7700aed69098e56de7f14f4a3ef9c8be
#
_entry.id   7700aed69098e56de7f14f4a3ef9c8be
#
_cell.length_a   1.000
_cell.length_b   1.000
_cell.length_c   1.000
_cell.angle_alpha   90.00
_cell.angle_beta   90.00
_cell.angle_gamma   90.00
#
_symmetry.space_group_name_H-M   'P 1'
#
loop_
_entity.id
_entity.type
_entity.pdbx_description
1 polymer ?
#
loop_
_entity_poly.entity_id
_entity_poly.type
_entity_poly.pdbx_seq_one_letter_code
_entity_poly.pdbx_strand_id
1 'polypeptide(L)'
;MTGYEIAKHAKVTPEKVRAYTESVDFSHLSAAERAAAIQKLAAMLNALSLEERQSLRQDRTAYKWFEKMTEDEKGEFLEATMPTGFKQMIGAFEDMPPDKRKKVVDQAIKQMKDQREKMAASGQLPSPGTNAVVLSQELQDKVTKIGLQSFYSHSSAQTKAELAPFLEEMQRTMESGRMLRQPRQP
;
A
#
# COMPACT_ATOMS: atom_id res chain seq x y z
N MET A 1 11.73 -8.83 -37.23
CA MET A 1 11.32 -8.24 -35.93
C MET A 1 12.56 -8.10 -35.08
N THR A 2 12.88 -6.89 -34.68
CA THR A 2 14.08 -6.61 -33.87
C THR A 2 13.84 -7.03 -32.43
N GLY A 3 14.90 -7.46 -31.71
CA GLY A 3 14.78 -7.87 -30.30
C GLY A 3 14.16 -6.79 -29.38
N TYR A 4 14.22 -5.53 -29.79
CA TYR A 4 13.57 -4.40 -29.12
C TYR A 4 12.03 -4.49 -29.15
N GLU A 5 11.44 -4.85 -30.28
CA GLU A 5 9.98 -5.05 -30.40
C GLU A 5 9.48 -6.22 -29.54
N ILE A 6 10.25 -7.31 -29.49
CA ILE A 6 9.91 -8.48 -28.65
C ILE A 6 9.97 -8.09 -27.17
N ALA A 7 10.97 -7.33 -26.73
CA ALA A 7 11.09 -6.85 -25.34
C ALA A 7 9.96 -5.89 -24.97
N LYS A 8 9.55 -5.00 -25.89
CA LYS A 8 8.44 -4.07 -25.69
C LYS A 8 7.09 -4.79 -25.54
N HIS A 9 6.88 -5.88 -26.27
CA HIS A 9 5.68 -6.72 -26.11
C HIS A 9 5.69 -7.57 -24.84
N ALA A 10 6.88 -7.91 -24.32
CA ALA A 10 7.03 -8.68 -23.08
C ALA A 10 6.86 -7.82 -21.80
N LYS A 11 7.18 -6.50 -21.86
CA LYS A 11 7.07 -5.63 -20.70
C LYS A 11 5.62 -5.49 -20.22
N VAL A 12 5.39 -5.65 -18.92
CA VAL A 12 4.12 -5.35 -18.29
C VAL A 12 3.96 -3.82 -18.21
N THR A 13 2.77 -3.33 -18.56
CA THR A 13 2.42 -1.90 -18.49
C THR A 13 1.10 -1.72 -17.78
N PRO A 14 0.76 -0.50 -17.29
CA PRO A 14 -0.54 -0.21 -16.69
C PRO A 14 -1.72 -0.59 -17.59
N GLU A 15 -1.61 -0.38 -18.91
CA GLU A 15 -2.65 -0.73 -19.89
C GLU A 15 -2.88 -2.24 -19.95
N LYS A 16 -1.81 -3.04 -19.89
CA LYS A 16 -1.93 -4.51 -19.84
C LYS A 16 -2.60 -4.99 -18.55
N VAL A 17 -2.31 -4.33 -17.42
CA VAL A 17 -2.98 -4.63 -16.15
C VAL A 17 -4.48 -4.32 -16.24
N ARG A 18 -4.84 -3.14 -16.79
CA ARG A 18 -6.25 -2.77 -17.01
C ARG A 18 -6.94 -3.79 -17.94
N ALA A 19 -6.36 -4.05 -19.09
CA ALA A 19 -6.91 -5.01 -20.04
C ALA A 19 -7.09 -6.40 -19.41
N TYR A 20 -6.15 -6.86 -18.60
CA TYR A 20 -6.27 -8.11 -17.88
C TYR A 20 -7.44 -8.09 -16.89
N THR A 21 -7.55 -7.07 -16.05
CA THR A 21 -8.62 -6.98 -15.06
C THR A 21 -10.01 -6.81 -15.68
N GLU A 22 -10.10 -6.22 -16.85
CA GLU A 22 -11.35 -6.07 -17.62
C GLU A 22 -11.74 -7.36 -18.38
N SER A 23 -10.76 -8.13 -18.81
CA SER A 23 -10.99 -9.38 -19.58
C SER A 23 -11.42 -10.56 -18.73
N VAL A 24 -11.25 -10.49 -17.40
CA VAL A 24 -11.54 -11.59 -16.48
C VAL A 24 -12.75 -11.25 -15.61
N ASP A 25 -13.80 -12.03 -15.73
CA ASP A 25 -14.93 -11.92 -14.79
C ASP A 25 -14.62 -12.66 -13.48
N PHE A 26 -13.94 -11.94 -12.61
CA PHE A 26 -13.47 -12.45 -11.33
C PHE A 26 -14.59 -13.04 -10.44
N SER A 27 -15.83 -12.60 -10.63
CA SER A 27 -16.95 -13.02 -9.79
C SER A 27 -17.46 -14.41 -10.12
N HIS A 28 -17.16 -14.93 -11.32
CA HIS A 28 -17.61 -16.23 -11.81
C HIS A 28 -16.51 -17.31 -11.80
N LEU A 29 -15.32 -16.99 -11.29
CA LEU A 29 -14.22 -17.94 -11.21
C LEU A 29 -14.39 -18.91 -10.03
N SER A 30 -13.99 -20.16 -10.22
CA SER A 30 -13.79 -21.13 -9.13
C SER A 30 -12.66 -20.67 -8.19
N ALA A 31 -12.58 -21.23 -6.99
CA ALA A 31 -11.55 -20.86 -6.00
C ALA A 31 -10.12 -21.02 -6.57
N ALA A 32 -9.83 -22.07 -7.31
CA ALA A 32 -8.53 -22.31 -7.93
C ALA A 32 -8.22 -21.27 -9.03
N GLU A 33 -9.21 -20.94 -9.86
CA GLU A 33 -9.05 -19.92 -10.91
C GLU A 33 -8.88 -18.52 -10.31
N ARG A 34 -9.61 -18.21 -9.22
CA ARG A 34 -9.45 -16.95 -8.47
C ARG A 34 -8.03 -16.80 -7.93
N ALA A 35 -7.51 -17.85 -7.26
CA ALA A 35 -6.15 -17.85 -6.74
C ALA A 35 -5.12 -17.62 -7.88
N ALA A 36 -5.25 -18.30 -9.01
CA ALA A 36 -4.37 -18.12 -10.16
C ALA A 36 -4.49 -16.70 -10.75
N ALA A 37 -5.70 -16.15 -10.83
CA ALA A 37 -5.93 -14.79 -11.33
C ALA A 37 -5.33 -13.74 -10.40
N ILE A 38 -5.47 -13.89 -9.09
CA ILE A 38 -4.88 -13.03 -8.07
C ILE A 38 -3.35 -13.06 -8.15
N GLN A 39 -2.75 -14.24 -8.23
CA GLN A 39 -1.30 -14.39 -8.36
C GLN A 39 -0.79 -13.72 -9.65
N LYS A 40 -1.49 -13.89 -10.76
CA LYS A 40 -1.13 -13.24 -12.02
C LYS A 40 -1.23 -11.72 -11.92
N LEU A 41 -2.29 -11.17 -11.31
CA LEU A 41 -2.42 -9.74 -11.08
C LEU A 41 -1.29 -9.22 -10.18
N ALA A 42 -0.96 -9.93 -9.10
CA ALA A 42 0.13 -9.59 -8.21
C ALA A 42 1.49 -9.56 -8.94
N ALA A 43 1.77 -10.57 -9.77
CA ALA A 43 2.99 -10.63 -10.59
C ALA A 43 3.05 -9.45 -11.58
N MET A 44 1.95 -9.11 -12.24
CA MET A 44 1.88 -7.96 -13.14
C MET A 44 2.14 -6.64 -12.39
N LEU A 45 1.52 -6.44 -11.23
CA LEU A 45 1.76 -5.26 -10.40
C LEU A 45 3.22 -5.17 -9.93
N ASN A 46 3.82 -6.31 -9.58
CA ASN A 46 5.22 -6.35 -9.14
C ASN A 46 6.23 -6.05 -10.25
N ALA A 47 5.84 -6.24 -11.50
CA ALA A 47 6.65 -5.91 -12.67
C ALA A 47 6.60 -4.41 -13.05
N LEU A 48 5.69 -3.63 -12.47
CA LEU A 48 5.56 -2.20 -12.73
C LEU A 48 6.54 -1.38 -11.91
N SER A 49 6.97 -0.22 -12.46
CA SER A 49 7.67 0.81 -11.69
C SER A 49 6.77 1.47 -10.66
N LEU A 50 7.35 2.25 -9.74
CA LEU A 50 6.60 3.01 -8.74
C LEU A 50 5.60 3.97 -9.40
N GLU A 51 6.01 4.69 -10.45
CA GLU A 51 5.17 5.64 -11.17
C GLU A 51 4.02 4.94 -11.90
N GLU A 52 4.31 3.82 -12.56
CA GLU A 52 3.31 3.01 -13.23
C GLU A 52 2.27 2.45 -12.23
N ARG A 53 2.71 2.04 -11.03
CA ARG A 53 1.81 1.62 -9.94
C ARG A 53 0.94 2.78 -9.42
N GLN A 54 1.52 3.99 -9.31
CA GLN A 54 0.76 5.17 -8.87
C GLN A 54 -0.34 5.53 -9.87
N SER A 55 -0.05 5.44 -11.17
CA SER A 55 -1.06 5.63 -12.23
C SER A 55 -2.26 4.68 -12.07
N LEU A 56 -2.02 3.40 -11.80
CA LEU A 56 -3.09 2.41 -11.58
C LEU A 56 -3.92 2.67 -10.32
N ARG A 57 -3.33 3.28 -9.28
CA ARG A 57 -4.08 3.66 -8.07
C ARG A 57 -5.12 4.72 -8.36
N GLN A 58 -4.82 5.69 -9.24
CA GLN A 58 -5.76 6.75 -9.62
C GLN A 58 -7.00 6.18 -10.33
N ASP A 59 -6.81 5.15 -11.14
CA ASP A 59 -7.89 4.50 -11.90
C ASP A 59 -8.69 3.48 -11.08
N ARG A 60 -8.28 3.18 -9.85
CA ARG A 60 -8.90 2.18 -8.97
C ARG A 60 -9.04 0.77 -9.59
N THR A 61 -8.26 0.45 -10.62
CA THR A 61 -8.37 -0.80 -11.37
C THR A 61 -8.17 -2.03 -10.48
N ALA A 62 -7.06 -2.08 -9.74
CA ALA A 62 -6.78 -3.18 -8.80
C ALA A 62 -7.74 -3.17 -7.59
N TYR A 63 -8.28 -2.00 -7.22
CA TYR A 63 -9.21 -1.84 -6.11
C TYR A 63 -10.53 -2.60 -6.34
N LYS A 64 -11.08 -2.55 -7.55
CA LYS A 64 -12.32 -3.26 -7.90
C LYS A 64 -12.22 -4.78 -7.69
N TRP A 65 -11.05 -5.35 -7.95
CA TRP A 65 -10.80 -6.75 -7.66
C TRP A 65 -10.63 -7.00 -6.16
N PHE A 66 -9.88 -6.12 -5.49
CA PHE A 66 -9.66 -6.22 -4.05
C PHE A 66 -10.97 -6.20 -3.25
N GLU A 67 -11.95 -5.40 -3.66
CA GLU A 67 -13.28 -5.38 -3.04
C GLU A 67 -14.02 -6.72 -3.17
N LYS A 68 -13.80 -7.47 -4.25
CA LYS A 68 -14.42 -8.78 -4.51
C LYS A 68 -13.66 -9.96 -3.92
N MET A 69 -12.47 -9.75 -3.37
CA MET A 69 -11.65 -10.76 -2.72
C MET A 69 -12.22 -11.11 -1.34
N THR A 70 -12.09 -12.38 -0.95
CA THR A 70 -12.29 -12.80 0.46
C THR A 70 -11.20 -12.19 1.35
N GLU A 71 -11.35 -12.25 2.67
CA GLU A 71 -10.33 -11.72 3.58
C GLU A 71 -9.00 -12.47 3.44
N ASP A 72 -9.02 -13.78 3.24
CA ASP A 72 -7.82 -14.58 3.00
C ASP A 72 -7.13 -14.19 1.68
N GLU A 73 -7.91 -14.09 0.59
CA GLU A 73 -7.40 -13.64 -0.71
C GLU A 73 -6.80 -12.21 -0.65
N LYS A 74 -7.43 -11.30 0.10
CA LYS A 74 -6.88 -9.96 0.37
C LYS A 74 -5.55 -10.05 1.10
N GLY A 75 -5.47 -10.91 2.11
CA GLY A 75 -4.25 -11.14 2.86
C GLY A 75 -3.11 -11.64 1.98
N GLU A 76 -3.35 -12.66 1.17
CA GLU A 76 -2.37 -13.21 0.22
C GLU A 76 -1.95 -12.17 -0.84
N PHE A 77 -2.90 -11.41 -1.37
CA PHE A 77 -2.61 -10.36 -2.34
C PHE A 77 -1.74 -9.24 -1.76
N LEU A 78 -2.01 -8.82 -0.52
CA LEU A 78 -1.19 -7.83 0.19
C LEU A 78 0.23 -8.37 0.43
N GLU A 79 0.37 -9.62 0.88
CA GLU A 79 1.67 -10.27 1.08
C GLU A 79 2.47 -10.37 -0.23
N ALA A 80 1.80 -10.66 -1.33
CA ALA A 80 2.44 -10.78 -2.64
C ALA A 80 2.87 -9.44 -3.25
N THR A 81 2.16 -8.33 -2.97
CA THR A 81 2.35 -7.06 -3.69
C THR A 81 3.01 -5.96 -2.88
N MET A 82 2.76 -5.89 -1.56
CA MET A 82 3.24 -4.79 -0.72
C MET A 82 4.75 -4.75 -0.53
N PRO A 83 5.48 -5.88 -0.35
CA PRO A 83 6.92 -5.83 -0.17
C PRO A 83 7.64 -5.13 -1.33
N THR A 84 7.24 -5.45 -2.58
CA THR A 84 7.78 -4.78 -3.77
C THR A 84 7.45 -3.30 -3.79
N GLY A 85 6.22 -2.93 -3.44
CA GLY A 85 5.79 -1.53 -3.36
C GLY A 85 6.56 -0.74 -2.30
N PHE A 86 6.76 -1.30 -1.11
CA PHE A 86 7.56 -0.67 -0.06
C PHE A 86 9.02 -0.52 -0.46
N LYS A 87 9.62 -1.57 -1.05
CA LYS A 87 11.00 -1.50 -1.55
C LYS A 87 11.17 -0.37 -2.58
N GLN A 88 10.25 -0.23 -3.51
CA GLN A 88 10.27 0.84 -4.51
C GLN A 88 10.12 2.23 -3.87
N MET A 89 9.22 2.37 -2.88
CA MET A 89 9.05 3.64 -2.16
C MET A 89 10.30 4.03 -1.36
N ILE A 90 10.92 3.06 -0.66
CA ILE A 90 12.16 3.28 0.08
C ILE A 90 13.28 3.71 -0.87
N GLY A 91 13.46 3.01 -2.00
CA GLY A 91 14.46 3.37 -3.00
C GLY A 91 14.23 4.78 -3.55
N ALA A 92 13.00 5.11 -3.93
CA ALA A 92 12.66 6.45 -4.42
C ALA A 92 12.90 7.54 -3.36
N PHE A 93 12.68 7.24 -2.08
CA PHE A 93 13.02 8.15 -0.99
C PHE A 93 14.53 8.33 -0.86
N GLU A 94 15.30 7.25 -0.90
CA GLU A 94 16.75 7.28 -0.80
C GLU A 94 17.43 8.02 -1.98
N ASP A 95 16.83 7.97 -3.15
CA ASP A 95 17.28 8.69 -4.36
C ASP A 95 17.01 10.21 -4.30
N MET A 96 16.19 10.67 -3.34
CA MET A 96 15.93 12.11 -3.18
C MET A 96 17.12 12.84 -2.54
N PRO A 97 17.37 14.11 -2.93
CA PRO A 97 18.30 14.98 -2.21
C PRO A 97 17.93 15.11 -0.72
N PRO A 98 18.90 15.23 0.20
CA PRO A 98 18.66 15.28 1.66
C PRO A 98 17.61 16.32 2.08
N ASP A 99 17.66 17.52 1.50
CA ASP A 99 16.70 18.59 1.79
C ASP A 99 15.26 18.23 1.40
N LYS A 100 15.10 17.50 0.30
CA LYS A 100 13.79 17.01 -0.13
C LYS A 100 13.28 15.91 0.79
N ARG A 101 14.15 14.96 1.19
CA ARG A 101 13.79 13.90 2.14
C ARG A 101 13.29 14.50 3.44
N LYS A 102 14.05 15.46 4.00
CA LYS A 102 13.66 16.17 5.23
C LYS A 102 12.28 16.82 5.09
N LYS A 103 12.02 17.55 4.01
CA LYS A 103 10.73 18.20 3.78
C LYS A 103 9.58 17.20 3.70
N VAL A 104 9.78 16.07 3.03
CA VAL A 104 8.76 15.01 2.92
C VAL A 104 8.44 14.43 4.29
N VAL A 105 9.46 14.15 5.10
CA VAL A 105 9.29 13.62 6.47
C VAL A 105 8.58 14.64 7.36
N ASP A 106 9.02 15.90 7.36
CA ASP A 106 8.41 16.97 8.16
C ASP A 106 6.93 17.18 7.80
N GLN A 107 6.60 17.14 6.49
CA GLN A 107 5.20 17.24 6.02
C GLN A 107 4.36 16.04 6.46
N ALA A 108 4.89 14.83 6.36
CA ALA A 108 4.19 13.62 6.77
C ALA A 108 3.91 13.64 8.28
N ILE A 109 4.89 14.02 9.10
CA ILE A 109 4.73 14.17 10.56
C ILE A 109 3.66 15.21 10.89
N LYS A 110 3.70 16.37 10.21
CA LYS A 110 2.70 17.43 10.40
C LYS A 110 1.29 16.92 10.09
N GLN A 111 1.10 16.25 8.95
CA GLN A 111 -0.21 15.70 8.58
C GLN A 111 -0.72 14.69 9.61
N MET A 112 0.15 13.84 10.16
CA MET A 112 -0.24 12.87 11.19
C MET A 112 -0.63 13.56 12.50
N LYS A 113 0.10 14.60 12.91
CA LYS A 113 -0.25 15.41 14.08
C LYS A 113 -1.60 16.10 13.92
N ASP A 114 -1.82 16.74 12.78
CA ASP A 114 -3.08 17.40 12.44
C ASP A 114 -4.26 16.40 12.46
N GLN A 115 -4.05 15.18 11.95
CA GLN A 115 -5.05 14.12 12.00
C GLN A 115 -5.34 13.67 13.43
N ARG A 116 -4.30 13.46 14.24
CA ARG A 116 -4.45 13.07 15.64
C ARG A 116 -5.19 14.12 16.45
N GLU A 117 -4.88 15.40 16.27
CA GLU A 117 -5.58 16.51 16.92
C GLU A 117 -7.06 16.56 16.53
N LYS A 118 -7.38 16.36 15.25
CA LYS A 118 -8.77 16.27 14.77
C LYS A 118 -9.50 15.08 15.38
N MET A 119 -8.84 13.92 15.51
CA MET A 119 -9.40 12.75 16.21
C MET A 119 -9.69 13.05 17.68
N ALA A 120 -8.73 13.67 18.36
CA ALA A 120 -8.88 14.04 19.77
C ALA A 120 -10.02 15.04 19.99
N ALA A 121 -10.15 16.03 19.09
CA ALA A 121 -11.20 17.05 19.16
C ALA A 121 -12.60 16.52 18.82
N SER A 122 -12.71 15.58 17.86
CA SER A 122 -14.00 15.03 17.42
C SER A 122 -14.44 13.81 18.21
N GLY A 123 -13.54 13.17 18.95
CA GLY A 123 -13.81 11.85 19.59
C GLY A 123 -14.10 10.73 18.59
N GLN A 124 -13.94 11.00 17.28
CA GLN A 124 -14.22 10.06 16.21
C GLN A 124 -12.92 9.64 15.55
N LEU A 125 -12.84 8.35 15.20
CA LEU A 125 -11.79 7.86 14.31
C LEU A 125 -11.94 8.56 12.96
N PRO A 126 -10.81 8.87 12.26
CA PRO A 126 -10.91 9.40 10.92
C PRO A 126 -11.79 8.47 10.11
N SER A 127 -12.83 9.01 9.53
CA SER A 127 -13.50 8.27 8.45
C SER A 127 -12.46 7.99 7.39
N PRO A 128 -12.28 6.74 6.97
CA PRO A 128 -11.50 6.46 5.78
C PRO A 128 -12.04 7.42 4.72
N GLY A 129 -11.17 8.25 4.12
CA GLY A 129 -11.62 9.13 3.05
C GLY A 129 -12.48 8.33 2.07
N THR A 130 -13.39 8.95 1.36
CA THR A 130 -14.35 8.32 0.42
C THR A 130 -13.75 7.29 -0.53
N ASN A 131 -12.42 7.20 -0.59
CA ASN A 131 -11.63 6.31 -1.44
C ASN A 131 -10.76 5.31 -0.67
N ALA A 132 -10.82 5.27 0.67
CA ALA A 132 -9.99 4.35 1.45
C ALA A 132 -10.72 3.01 1.64
N VAL A 133 -10.01 1.91 1.39
CA VAL A 133 -10.48 0.57 1.72
C VAL A 133 -10.53 0.44 3.23
N VAL A 134 -11.69 0.11 3.75
CA VAL A 134 -11.81 -0.27 5.17
C VAL A 134 -11.27 -1.70 5.28
N LEU A 135 -10.05 -1.83 5.79
CA LEU A 135 -9.44 -3.12 6.07
C LEU A 135 -9.91 -3.64 7.43
N SER A 136 -10.10 -4.94 7.55
CA SER A 136 -10.27 -5.61 8.83
C SER A 136 -9.03 -5.35 9.73
N GLN A 137 -9.18 -5.53 11.04
CA GLN A 137 -8.07 -5.35 11.99
C GLN A 137 -6.91 -6.28 11.62
N GLU A 138 -7.21 -7.53 11.27
CA GLU A 138 -6.21 -8.51 10.87
C GLU A 138 -5.41 -8.06 9.64
N LEU A 139 -6.09 -7.54 8.60
CA LEU A 139 -5.40 -7.01 7.42
C LEU A 139 -4.59 -5.75 7.73
N GLN A 140 -5.06 -4.89 8.66
CA GLN A 140 -4.29 -3.72 9.11
C GLN A 140 -3.01 -4.14 9.82
N ASP A 141 -3.08 -5.14 10.71
CA ASP A 141 -1.92 -5.68 11.41
C ASP A 141 -0.94 -6.34 10.43
N LYS A 142 -1.46 -7.07 9.44
CA LYS A 142 -0.66 -7.65 8.36
C LYS A 142 0.07 -6.58 7.54
N VAL A 143 -0.62 -5.52 7.12
CA VAL A 143 -0.04 -4.38 6.40
C VAL A 143 1.07 -3.72 7.23
N THR A 144 0.81 -3.49 8.51
CA THR A 144 1.79 -2.90 9.44
C THR A 144 3.04 -3.79 9.55
N LYS A 145 2.85 -5.09 9.73
CA LYS A 145 3.97 -6.05 9.80
C LYS A 145 4.80 -6.07 8.53
N ILE A 146 4.16 -6.15 7.36
CA ILE A 146 4.85 -6.12 6.06
C ILE A 146 5.62 -4.80 5.88
N GLY A 147 5.00 -3.67 6.23
CA GLY A 147 5.61 -2.35 6.15
C GLY A 147 6.86 -2.24 7.02
N LEU A 148 6.78 -2.64 8.29
CA LEU A 148 7.92 -2.62 9.21
C LEU A 148 9.02 -3.58 8.76
N GLN A 149 8.68 -4.80 8.36
CA GLN A 149 9.65 -5.77 7.85
C GLN A 149 10.36 -5.24 6.60
N SER A 150 9.64 -4.66 5.66
CA SER A 150 10.20 -4.07 4.44
C SER A 150 11.12 -2.89 4.78
N PHE A 151 10.71 -2.03 5.71
CA PHE A 151 11.51 -0.91 6.18
C PHE A 151 12.84 -1.37 6.79
N TYR A 152 12.79 -2.30 7.74
CA TYR A 152 14.02 -2.78 8.39
C TYR A 152 14.95 -3.55 7.45
N SER A 153 14.40 -4.25 6.45
CA SER A 153 15.17 -5.06 5.51
C SER A 153 15.79 -4.26 4.37
N HIS A 154 15.15 -3.17 3.95
CA HIS A 154 15.53 -2.45 2.72
C HIS A 154 16.05 -1.03 2.94
N SER A 155 15.84 -0.43 4.12
CA SER A 155 16.32 0.92 4.38
C SER A 155 17.78 0.94 4.83
N SER A 156 18.53 1.92 4.33
CA SER A 156 19.86 2.26 4.83
C SER A 156 19.81 2.72 6.28
N ALA A 157 20.97 2.72 6.96
CA ALA A 157 21.07 3.25 8.32
C ALA A 157 20.68 4.74 8.39
N GLN A 158 21.03 5.50 7.35
CA GLN A 158 20.66 6.91 7.23
C GLN A 158 19.14 7.08 7.10
N THR A 159 18.49 6.32 6.22
CA THR A 159 17.04 6.34 6.04
C THR A 159 16.30 5.96 7.30
N LYS A 160 16.81 4.96 8.05
CA LYS A 160 16.25 4.57 9.35
C LYS A 160 16.31 5.73 10.36
N ALA A 161 17.42 6.45 10.41
CA ALA A 161 17.56 7.61 11.27
C ALA A 161 16.65 8.79 10.85
N GLU A 162 16.57 9.07 9.56
CA GLU A 162 15.73 10.14 9.01
C GLU A 162 14.23 9.89 9.22
N LEU A 163 13.79 8.62 9.16
CA LEU A 163 12.38 8.24 9.33
C LEU A 163 12.00 7.90 10.77
N ALA A 164 12.94 7.83 11.71
CA ALA A 164 12.63 7.52 13.11
C ALA A 164 11.56 8.44 13.73
N PRO A 165 11.60 9.78 13.58
CA PRO A 165 10.56 10.66 14.11
C PRO A 165 9.18 10.43 13.49
N PHE A 166 9.13 10.04 12.21
CA PHE A 166 7.88 9.68 11.52
C PHE A 166 7.29 8.38 12.09
N LEU A 167 8.11 7.37 12.33
CA LEU A 167 7.67 6.10 12.91
C LEU A 167 7.16 6.28 14.35
N GLU A 168 7.80 7.13 15.14
CA GLU A 168 7.32 7.48 16.48
C GLU A 168 5.94 8.15 16.43
N GLU A 169 5.75 9.12 15.53
CA GLU A 169 4.45 9.80 15.40
C GLU A 169 3.37 8.86 14.86
N MET A 170 3.72 7.94 13.97
CA MET A 170 2.83 6.88 13.48
C MET A 170 2.38 5.99 14.63
N GLN A 171 3.30 5.55 15.49
CA GLN A 171 2.99 4.74 16.67
C GLN A 171 2.04 5.49 17.61
N ARG A 172 2.32 6.75 17.94
CA ARG A 172 1.43 7.59 18.78
C ARG A 172 0.04 7.74 18.19
N THR A 173 -0.06 7.89 16.88
CA THR A 173 -1.36 7.99 16.18
C THR A 173 -2.15 6.68 16.26
N MET A 174 -1.47 5.54 16.10
CA MET A 174 -2.09 4.21 16.23
C MET A 174 -2.57 3.95 17.65
N GLU A 175 -1.78 4.31 18.66
CA GLU A 175 -2.16 4.18 20.07
C GLU A 175 -3.37 5.05 20.40
N SER A 176 -3.40 6.30 19.95
CA SER A 176 -4.56 7.20 20.12
C SER A 176 -5.82 6.62 19.47
N GLY A 177 -5.72 6.04 18.28
CA GLY A 177 -6.84 5.38 17.61
C GLY A 177 -7.34 4.12 18.35
N ARG A 178 -6.43 3.36 18.98
CA ARG A 178 -6.81 2.20 19.80
C ARG A 178 -7.56 2.63 21.06
N MET A 179 -7.14 3.69 21.74
CA MET A 179 -7.82 4.22 22.93
C MET A 179 -9.26 4.66 22.63
N LEU A 180 -9.51 5.23 21.45
CA LEU A 180 -10.86 5.63 21.03
C LEU A 180 -11.77 4.44 20.68
N ARG A 181 -11.18 3.27 20.36
CA ARG A 181 -11.92 2.04 20.03
C ARG A 181 -12.31 1.21 21.27
N GLN A 182 -11.65 1.43 22.41
CA GLN A 182 -12.01 0.72 23.64
C GLN A 182 -13.33 1.30 24.18
N PRO A 183 -14.38 0.47 24.37
CA PRO A 183 -15.58 0.93 25.07
C PRO A 183 -15.15 1.37 26.47
N ARG A 184 -15.54 2.58 26.89
CA ARG A 184 -15.41 2.99 28.29
C ARG A 184 -16.09 1.93 29.13
N GLN A 185 -15.33 1.14 29.86
CA GLN A 185 -15.91 0.26 30.87
C GLN A 185 -16.58 1.16 31.91
N PRO A 186 -17.81 0.81 32.36
CA PRO A 186 -18.53 1.57 33.33
C PRO A 186 -17.85 1.58 34.70
#